data_25b57be17b406e53d5395a053753f962
#
_entry.id   25b57be17b406e53d5395a053753f962
#
_cell.length_a   1.000
_cell.length_b   1.000
_cell.length_c   1.000
_cell.angle_alpha   90.00
_cell.angle_beta   90.00
_cell.angle_gamma   90.00
#
_symmetry.space_group_name_H-M   'P 1'
#
loop_
_entity.id
_entity.type
_entity.pdbx_description
1 polymer ?
#
loop_
_entity_poly.entity_id
_entity_poly.type
_entity_poly.pdbx_seq_one_letter_code
_entity_poly.pdbx_strand_id
1 'polypeptide(L)'
;MTSPRLRLPFLQPSQAQKHVTHNEALRQLDLVVQLTVRTTNASTPPVVPEQGDVYALGVTPTGDWAGHAGELAAWLDNAWHFLTPYAGWRAWDETTGELKFWNGSDWLPLPVNTQNLDGIGVATSSDLTNRLSVRSPASLLSHEGGGHQLKINKAGASDTASLVFQSNWTGHAEMGLSGSTGFSIKVSPDGGSWTEALTFDPATGTAAGAAVQGDATDTTPGRLMRADYGYGPGNLLGAVSEVGGTPTGAVIERGSNANGDFTRFADGTLICTAALLPVACTTAEGALFASAAITWDYPAPFSSAPCISGSAGANNRFIGFDGPGNTQASCKALSATSDTAAFSPSVIAIGRWF
;
A
#
# COMPACT_ATOMS: atom_id res chain seq x y z
N MET A 1 -74.93 -8.39 6.60
CA MET A 1 -73.91 -7.42 6.93
C MET A 1 -72.59 -8.15 7.19
N THR A 2 -71.44 -7.52 6.84
CA THR A 2 -70.11 -8.06 7.07
C THR A 2 -69.25 -6.95 7.70
N SER A 3 -68.13 -7.35 8.35
CA SER A 3 -67.12 -6.40 8.84
C SER A 3 -66.41 -5.64 7.69
N PRO A 4 -65.92 -4.40 7.90
CA PRO A 4 -65.44 -3.53 6.83
C PRO A 4 -64.12 -3.99 6.20
N ARG A 5 -63.21 -4.62 6.95
CA ARG A 5 -61.85 -4.97 6.48
C ARG A 5 -61.77 -6.42 6.04
N LEU A 6 -62.02 -7.38 6.94
CA LEU A 6 -61.89 -8.81 6.65
C LEU A 6 -63.19 -9.40 6.08
N ARG A 7 -64.28 -8.61 5.98
CA ARG A 7 -65.62 -9.00 5.49
C ARG A 7 -66.17 -10.22 6.21
N LEU A 8 -65.94 -10.32 7.54
CA LEU A 8 -66.45 -11.38 8.39
C LEU A 8 -67.98 -11.28 8.44
N PRO A 9 -68.72 -12.37 8.22
CA PRO A 9 -70.19 -12.34 8.22
C PRO A 9 -70.74 -12.14 9.63
N PHE A 10 -71.62 -11.16 9.79
CA PHE A 10 -72.29 -10.91 11.06
C PHE A 10 -73.51 -11.83 11.24
N LEU A 11 -73.75 -12.27 12.47
CA LEU A 11 -74.99 -12.94 12.81
C LEU A 11 -76.21 -12.03 12.67
N GLN A 12 -77.27 -12.57 12.17
CA GLN A 12 -78.58 -11.85 12.04
C GLN A 12 -79.35 -11.83 13.32
N PRO A 13 -80.28 -10.83 13.54
CA PRO A 13 -80.97 -10.57 14.81
C PRO A 13 -81.93 -11.68 15.31
N SER A 14 -82.16 -12.78 14.65
CA SER A 14 -83.12 -13.81 14.99
C SER A 14 -82.69 -14.79 16.13
N GLN A 15 -81.50 -14.58 16.74
CA GLN A 15 -81.02 -15.42 17.87
C GLN A 15 -80.84 -14.56 19.12
N ALA A 16 -81.74 -14.72 20.13
CA ALA A 16 -81.74 -14.06 21.41
C ALA A 16 -80.44 -13.39 21.89
N GLN A 17 -80.21 -12.14 21.51
CA GLN A 17 -79.02 -11.23 21.81
C GLN A 17 -77.60 -11.76 21.63
N LYS A 18 -77.39 -13.03 21.32
CA LYS A 18 -76.05 -13.64 21.06
C LYS A 18 -75.31 -12.95 19.88
N HIS A 19 -76.08 -12.40 18.93
CA HIS A 19 -75.56 -11.72 17.80
C HIS A 19 -74.78 -10.41 18.18
N VAL A 20 -75.17 -9.74 19.30
CA VAL A 20 -74.49 -8.51 19.72
C VAL A 20 -73.05 -8.79 20.14
N THR A 21 -72.87 -9.68 21.16
CA THR A 21 -71.53 -9.99 21.66
C THR A 21 -70.65 -10.67 20.62
N HIS A 22 -71.25 -11.55 19.77
CA HIS A 22 -70.49 -12.22 18.71
C HIS A 22 -70.05 -11.22 17.61
N ASN A 23 -70.92 -10.35 17.20
CA ASN A 23 -70.60 -9.36 16.17
C ASN A 23 -69.59 -8.32 16.68
N GLU A 24 -69.62 -7.98 17.96
CA GLU A 24 -68.64 -7.11 18.59
C GLU A 24 -67.24 -7.78 18.62
N ALA A 25 -67.17 -9.06 18.96
CA ALA A 25 -65.91 -9.85 18.86
C ALA A 25 -65.40 -9.91 17.41
N LEU A 26 -66.30 -10.10 16.42
CA LEU A 26 -65.91 -10.09 15.01
C LEU A 26 -65.38 -8.72 14.54
N ARG A 27 -65.94 -7.63 15.07
CA ARG A 27 -65.43 -6.26 14.78
C ARG A 27 -64.03 -6.05 15.34
N GLN A 28 -63.80 -6.46 16.58
CA GLN A 28 -62.45 -6.41 17.17
C GLN A 28 -61.47 -7.25 16.37
N LEU A 29 -61.79 -8.47 15.98
CA LEU A 29 -60.95 -9.29 15.12
C LEU A 29 -60.66 -8.61 13.77
N ASP A 30 -61.68 -8.01 13.16
CA ASP A 30 -61.50 -7.27 11.90
C ASP A 30 -60.50 -6.11 12.00
N LEU A 31 -60.42 -5.45 13.15
CA LEU A 31 -59.48 -4.37 13.40
C LEU A 31 -58.07 -4.86 13.66
N VAL A 32 -57.89 -5.94 14.46
CA VAL A 32 -56.54 -6.33 14.95
C VAL A 32 -55.85 -7.38 14.08
N VAL A 33 -56.62 -8.18 13.34
CA VAL A 33 -56.04 -9.15 12.39
C VAL A 33 -55.56 -8.39 11.14
N GLN A 34 -54.27 -8.53 10.82
CA GLN A 34 -53.62 -7.74 9.76
C GLN A 34 -53.80 -6.23 9.99
N LEU A 35 -53.52 -5.79 11.24
CA LEU A 35 -53.71 -4.41 11.66
C LEU A 35 -52.96 -3.45 10.72
N THR A 36 -53.71 -2.54 10.13
CA THR A 36 -53.19 -1.43 9.30
C THR A 36 -53.68 -0.16 9.90
N VAL A 37 -52.80 0.82 10.09
CA VAL A 37 -53.15 2.15 10.58
C VAL A 37 -52.86 3.18 9.50
N ARG A 38 -53.71 4.17 9.38
CA ARG A 38 -53.51 5.30 8.49
C ARG A 38 -52.20 6.01 8.80
N THR A 39 -51.93 6.20 10.11
CA THR A 39 -50.66 6.74 10.60
C THR A 39 -50.46 6.40 12.06
N THR A 40 -49.21 6.42 12.53
CA THR A 40 -48.87 6.39 13.96
C THR A 40 -48.64 7.82 14.48
N ASN A 41 -48.79 8.02 15.81
CA ASN A 41 -48.69 9.35 16.46
C ASN A 41 -49.73 10.35 15.99
N ALA A 42 -50.92 9.89 15.60
CA ALA A 42 -52.01 10.73 15.22
C ALA A 42 -52.51 11.58 16.41
N SER A 43 -52.72 12.90 16.18
CA SER A 43 -53.14 13.82 17.25
C SER A 43 -54.52 14.42 17.03
N THR A 44 -55.03 14.46 15.80
CA THR A 44 -56.28 15.13 15.46
C THR A 44 -57.11 14.21 14.56
N PRO A 45 -58.40 13.99 14.88
CA PRO A 45 -59.26 13.17 14.04
C PRO A 45 -59.49 13.82 12.67
N PRO A 46 -59.62 13.05 11.59
CA PRO A 46 -59.92 13.55 10.27
C PRO A 46 -61.35 14.10 10.25
N VAL A 47 -61.56 15.12 9.40
CA VAL A 47 -62.89 15.78 9.26
C VAL A 47 -63.94 14.81 8.69
N VAL A 48 -63.52 13.90 7.82
CA VAL A 48 -64.38 12.90 7.18
C VAL A 48 -63.66 11.56 7.24
N PRO A 49 -63.87 10.78 8.33
CA PRO A 49 -63.29 9.41 8.42
C PRO A 49 -64.07 8.45 7.53
N GLU A 50 -63.38 7.43 7.03
CA GLU A 50 -63.98 6.35 6.28
C GLU A 50 -64.23 5.11 7.19
N GLN A 51 -65.29 4.37 6.87
CA GLN A 51 -65.62 3.14 7.60
C GLN A 51 -64.48 2.14 7.56
N GLY A 52 -63.94 1.78 8.72
CA GLY A 52 -62.79 0.89 8.86
C GLY A 52 -61.44 1.59 8.97
N ASP A 53 -61.38 2.91 8.95
CA ASP A 53 -60.17 3.66 9.25
C ASP A 53 -59.67 3.39 10.65
N VAL A 54 -58.40 3.16 10.81
CA VAL A 54 -57.69 2.99 12.09
C VAL A 54 -56.52 3.93 12.20
N TYR A 55 -56.39 4.62 13.31
CA TYR A 55 -55.31 5.52 13.65
C TYR A 55 -54.66 5.07 14.95
N ALA A 56 -53.34 5.05 15.01
CA ALA A 56 -52.64 4.89 16.26
C ALA A 56 -52.35 6.25 16.89
N LEU A 57 -52.95 6.54 18.04
CA LEU A 57 -52.93 7.82 18.67
C LEU A 57 -51.59 8.11 19.38
N GLY A 58 -51.13 9.37 19.27
CA GLY A 58 -49.93 9.86 19.98
C GLY A 58 -50.22 10.21 21.43
N VAL A 59 -49.31 10.91 22.08
CA VAL A 59 -49.38 11.25 23.51
C VAL A 59 -50.34 12.42 23.84
N THR A 60 -50.73 13.21 22.86
CA THR A 60 -51.62 14.37 23.06
C THR A 60 -52.71 14.44 21.99
N PRO A 61 -53.63 13.44 21.95
CA PRO A 61 -54.73 13.46 21.01
C PRO A 61 -55.78 14.56 21.40
N THR A 62 -56.42 15.13 20.37
CA THR A 62 -57.33 16.24 20.51
C THR A 62 -58.71 15.91 19.89
N GLY A 63 -59.70 16.80 20.07
CA GLY A 63 -61.06 16.60 19.55
C GLY A 63 -61.72 15.34 20.15
N ASP A 64 -62.35 14.56 19.29
CA ASP A 64 -63.05 13.31 19.70
C ASP A 64 -62.08 12.22 20.21
N TRP A 65 -60.76 12.41 20.05
CA TRP A 65 -59.74 11.52 20.54
C TRP A 65 -59.13 11.93 21.89
N ALA A 66 -59.58 13.05 22.46
CA ALA A 66 -59.04 13.55 23.71
C ALA A 66 -59.22 12.54 24.86
N GLY A 67 -58.13 12.23 25.59
CA GLY A 67 -58.10 11.26 26.68
C GLY A 67 -57.71 9.84 26.27
N HIS A 68 -57.52 9.56 24.98
CA HIS A 68 -57.21 8.24 24.43
C HIS A 68 -55.75 8.11 23.96
N ALA A 69 -54.84 8.76 24.67
CA ALA A 69 -53.41 8.72 24.35
C ALA A 69 -52.88 7.29 24.27
N GLY A 70 -52.13 6.94 23.21
CA GLY A 70 -51.52 5.62 22.99
C GLY A 70 -52.49 4.50 22.59
N GLU A 71 -53.79 4.81 22.41
CA GLU A 71 -54.75 3.85 21.93
C GLU A 71 -54.87 3.84 20.40
N LEU A 72 -55.53 2.80 19.88
CA LEU A 72 -55.98 2.78 18.49
C LEU A 72 -57.39 3.39 18.42
N ALA A 73 -57.62 4.34 17.53
CA ALA A 73 -58.93 4.85 17.23
C ALA A 73 -59.43 4.28 15.90
N ALA A 74 -60.52 3.54 15.92
CA ALA A 74 -61.13 2.96 14.74
C ALA A 74 -62.48 3.60 14.45
N TRP A 75 -62.75 3.98 13.20
CA TRP A 75 -64.03 4.53 12.78
C TRP A 75 -64.97 3.43 12.32
N LEU A 76 -65.99 3.11 13.16
CA LEU A 76 -66.97 2.09 12.90
C LEU A 76 -68.38 2.58 13.25
N ASP A 77 -69.35 2.25 12.41
CA ASP A 77 -70.76 2.58 12.62
C ASP A 77 -71.01 4.08 12.94
N ASN A 78 -70.29 4.99 12.29
CA ASN A 78 -70.30 6.45 12.47
C ASN A 78 -69.85 6.90 13.88
N ALA A 79 -69.00 6.16 14.54
CA ALA A 79 -68.40 6.50 15.85
C ALA A 79 -66.97 6.02 15.98
N TRP A 80 -66.21 6.70 16.85
CA TRP A 80 -64.87 6.29 17.21
C TRP A 80 -64.93 5.20 18.25
N HIS A 81 -64.24 4.10 18.00
CA HIS A 81 -63.99 2.99 18.94
C HIS A 81 -62.50 2.95 19.29
N PHE A 82 -62.23 2.85 20.61
CA PHE A 82 -60.85 2.90 21.10
C PHE A 82 -60.42 1.50 21.60
N LEU A 83 -59.19 1.11 21.22
CA LEU A 83 -58.58 -0.12 21.65
C LEU A 83 -57.20 0.16 22.21
N THR A 84 -56.90 -0.33 23.40
CA THR A 84 -55.58 -0.28 24.00
C THR A 84 -54.69 -1.38 23.38
N PRO A 85 -53.60 -1.06 22.71
CA PRO A 85 -52.70 -2.05 22.15
C PRO A 85 -51.87 -2.70 23.26
N TYR A 86 -51.53 -3.99 23.12
CA TYR A 86 -50.61 -4.68 24.01
C TYR A 86 -49.21 -4.75 23.39
N ALA A 87 -48.18 -4.74 24.25
CA ALA A 87 -46.79 -4.86 23.81
C ALA A 87 -46.60 -6.11 22.91
N GLY A 88 -45.93 -5.88 21.76
CA GLY A 88 -45.74 -6.91 20.75
C GLY A 88 -46.78 -6.87 19.61
N TRP A 89 -47.85 -6.07 19.73
CA TRP A 89 -48.75 -5.85 18.58
C TRP A 89 -48.03 -5.27 17.41
N ARG A 90 -48.43 -5.63 16.18
CA ARG A 90 -47.81 -5.18 14.93
C ARG A 90 -48.87 -4.48 14.09
N ALA A 91 -48.48 -3.39 13.43
CA ALA A 91 -49.32 -2.64 12.54
C ALA A 91 -48.55 -2.21 11.30
N TRP A 92 -49.16 -2.27 10.14
CA TRP A 92 -48.67 -1.61 8.94
C TRP A 92 -49.07 -0.13 9.00
N ASP A 93 -48.10 0.77 8.96
CA ASP A 93 -48.32 2.21 8.90
C ASP A 93 -48.35 2.64 7.40
N GLU A 94 -49.53 3.06 6.93
CA GLU A 94 -49.73 3.45 5.51
C GLU A 94 -48.97 4.71 5.15
N THR A 95 -48.76 5.62 6.10
CA THR A 95 -48.03 6.88 5.83
C THR A 95 -46.55 6.65 5.61
N THR A 96 -45.92 5.78 6.40
CA THR A 96 -44.47 5.50 6.28
C THR A 96 -44.17 4.30 5.38
N GLY A 97 -45.17 3.44 5.11
CA GLY A 97 -44.99 2.19 4.37
C GLY A 97 -44.13 1.18 5.14
N GLU A 98 -44.22 1.16 6.47
CA GLU A 98 -43.42 0.32 7.35
C GLU A 98 -44.25 -0.55 8.26
N LEU A 99 -43.75 -1.73 8.58
CA LEU A 99 -44.29 -2.58 9.66
C LEU A 99 -43.75 -2.09 11.00
N LYS A 100 -44.65 -1.68 11.89
CA LYS A 100 -44.30 -1.22 13.23
C LYS A 100 -44.78 -2.19 14.30
N PHE A 101 -44.19 -2.13 15.48
CA PHE A 101 -44.62 -2.83 16.65
C PHE A 101 -44.83 -1.91 17.84
N TRP A 102 -45.81 -2.22 18.69
CA TRP A 102 -46.04 -1.52 19.94
C TRP A 102 -45.11 -2.06 21.04
N ASN A 103 -44.26 -1.20 21.61
CA ASN A 103 -43.36 -1.61 22.69
C ASN A 103 -43.96 -1.51 24.10
N GLY A 104 -45.18 -1.00 24.21
CA GLY A 104 -45.88 -0.72 25.48
C GLY A 104 -46.11 0.79 25.70
N SER A 105 -45.43 1.65 24.96
CA SER A 105 -45.56 3.12 25.00
C SER A 105 -45.62 3.76 23.63
N ASP A 106 -44.89 3.21 22.65
CA ASP A 106 -44.74 3.80 21.32
C ASP A 106 -44.78 2.76 20.19
N TRP A 107 -45.23 3.17 19.02
CA TRP A 107 -45.13 2.41 17.78
C TRP A 107 -43.78 2.63 17.14
N LEU A 108 -42.90 1.63 17.16
CA LEU A 108 -41.53 1.69 16.61
C LEU A 108 -41.43 0.81 15.36
N PRO A 109 -40.55 1.14 14.43
CA PRO A 109 -40.22 0.26 13.31
C PRO A 109 -39.78 -1.12 13.84
N LEU A 110 -40.15 -2.18 13.13
CA LEU A 110 -39.77 -3.54 13.54
C LEU A 110 -38.22 -3.64 13.43
N PRO A 111 -37.53 -3.97 14.54
CA PRO A 111 -36.06 -4.04 14.49
C PRO A 111 -35.63 -5.19 13.58
N VAL A 112 -34.80 -4.87 12.58
CA VAL A 112 -34.11 -5.86 11.78
C VAL A 112 -32.81 -6.20 12.50
N ASN A 113 -32.65 -7.43 12.92
CA ASN A 113 -31.37 -7.88 13.47
C ASN A 113 -30.34 -7.99 12.34
N THR A 114 -29.37 -7.08 12.36
CA THR A 114 -28.28 -7.03 11.39
C THR A 114 -26.95 -7.59 11.93
N GLN A 115 -26.97 -8.16 13.15
CA GLN A 115 -25.79 -8.73 13.77
C GLN A 115 -25.82 -10.26 13.72
N ASN A 116 -24.63 -10.86 13.62
CA ASN A 116 -24.43 -12.31 13.55
C ASN A 116 -25.21 -12.98 12.41
N LEU A 117 -25.31 -12.28 11.28
CA LEU A 117 -25.93 -12.84 10.08
C LEU A 117 -25.03 -13.92 9.48
N ASP A 118 -25.63 -14.98 8.97
CA ASP A 118 -24.90 -16.04 8.25
C ASP A 118 -24.26 -15.52 6.97
N GLY A 119 -24.78 -14.47 6.36
CA GLY A 119 -24.22 -13.78 5.24
C GLY A 119 -25.08 -12.61 4.76
N ILE A 120 -24.48 -11.72 3.99
CA ILE A 120 -25.15 -10.58 3.34
C ILE A 120 -24.81 -10.61 1.86
N GLY A 121 -25.84 -10.64 1.02
CA GLY A 121 -25.73 -10.49 -0.43
C GLY A 121 -26.35 -9.17 -0.90
N VAL A 122 -25.58 -8.33 -1.58
CA VAL A 122 -26.07 -7.11 -2.23
C VAL A 122 -26.13 -7.34 -3.73
N ALA A 123 -27.34 -7.44 -4.30
CA ALA A 123 -27.61 -7.80 -5.69
C ALA A 123 -26.96 -9.14 -6.13
N THR A 124 -26.66 -10.01 -5.18
CA THR A 124 -26.12 -11.37 -5.36
C THR A 124 -26.38 -12.17 -4.08
N SER A 125 -26.04 -13.46 -4.07
CA SER A 125 -26.13 -14.32 -2.89
C SER A 125 -24.77 -14.46 -2.20
N SER A 126 -24.76 -14.43 -0.88
CA SER A 126 -23.62 -14.85 -0.06
C SER A 126 -23.55 -16.38 0.01
N ASP A 127 -22.37 -16.90 0.39
CA ASP A 127 -22.14 -18.32 0.65
C ASP A 127 -21.32 -18.52 1.93
N LEU A 128 -20.95 -19.76 2.26
CA LEU A 128 -20.20 -20.09 3.49
C LEU A 128 -18.77 -19.53 3.49
N THR A 129 -18.20 -19.26 2.32
CA THR A 129 -16.86 -18.67 2.15
C THR A 129 -16.96 -17.15 2.01
N ASN A 130 -17.87 -16.67 1.16
CA ASN A 130 -18.07 -15.27 0.85
C ASN A 130 -19.29 -14.74 1.59
N ARG A 131 -19.18 -14.53 2.89
CA ARG A 131 -20.29 -14.09 3.74
C ARG A 131 -20.78 -12.68 3.46
N LEU A 132 -19.92 -11.80 2.95
CA LEU A 132 -20.29 -10.51 2.36
C LEU A 132 -20.04 -10.56 0.87
N SER A 133 -21.10 -10.65 0.09
CA SER A 133 -21.04 -10.69 -1.37
C SER A 133 -21.72 -9.45 -1.94
N VAL A 134 -20.98 -8.65 -2.73
CA VAL A 134 -21.50 -7.43 -3.34
C VAL A 134 -21.30 -7.51 -4.86
N ARG A 135 -22.38 -7.35 -5.60
CA ARG A 135 -22.37 -7.23 -7.06
C ARG A 135 -22.88 -5.85 -7.44
N SER A 136 -21.94 -4.94 -7.71
CA SER A 136 -22.26 -3.56 -8.06
C SER A 136 -21.14 -2.96 -8.90
N PRO A 137 -21.38 -1.87 -9.64
CA PRO A 137 -20.32 -1.16 -10.35
C PRO A 137 -19.25 -0.58 -9.43
N ALA A 138 -19.58 -0.29 -8.15
CA ALA A 138 -18.66 0.24 -7.15
C ALA A 138 -19.13 -0.11 -5.74
N SER A 139 -18.19 -0.22 -4.79
CA SER A 139 -18.46 -0.30 -3.35
C SER A 139 -17.77 0.86 -2.65
N LEU A 140 -18.52 1.66 -1.90
CA LEU A 140 -17.99 2.80 -1.15
C LEU A 140 -17.86 2.43 0.33
N LEU A 141 -16.65 2.56 0.84
CA LEU A 141 -16.35 2.58 2.27
C LEU A 141 -15.85 3.98 2.60
N SER A 142 -16.55 4.72 3.47
CA SER A 142 -16.29 6.13 3.73
C SER A 142 -16.10 6.41 5.21
N HIS A 143 -15.51 7.56 5.52
CA HIS A 143 -15.31 8.06 6.87
C HIS A 143 -16.58 8.73 7.43
N GLU A 144 -16.64 8.83 8.77
CA GLU A 144 -17.63 9.58 9.52
C GLU A 144 -16.95 10.78 10.23
N GLY A 145 -16.35 11.69 9.44
CA GLY A 145 -15.67 12.89 9.95
C GLY A 145 -14.19 12.71 10.36
N GLY A 146 -13.63 11.50 10.20
CA GLY A 146 -12.24 11.17 10.52
C GLY A 146 -11.63 10.17 9.55
N GLY A 147 -10.68 9.36 9.99
CA GLY A 147 -10.09 8.30 9.17
C GLY A 147 -11.02 7.12 8.95
N HIS A 148 -10.80 6.37 7.86
CA HIS A 148 -11.44 5.09 7.59
C HIS A 148 -10.40 4.01 7.36
N GLN A 149 -10.53 2.84 7.97
CA GLN A 149 -9.59 1.71 7.84
C GLN A 149 -10.35 0.42 7.52
N LEU A 150 -9.88 -0.29 6.50
CA LEU A 150 -10.25 -1.68 6.28
C LEU A 150 -9.21 -2.58 6.96
N LYS A 151 -9.61 -3.30 8.01
CA LYS A 151 -8.74 -4.23 8.74
C LYS A 151 -9.01 -5.65 8.28
N ILE A 152 -8.00 -6.27 7.66
CA ILE A 152 -8.01 -7.67 7.27
C ILE A 152 -7.06 -8.41 8.22
N ASN A 153 -7.60 -9.31 9.04
CA ASN A 153 -6.84 -10.03 10.06
C ASN A 153 -6.73 -11.52 9.72
N LYS A 154 -5.62 -12.13 10.10
CA LYS A 154 -5.36 -13.57 9.99
C LYS A 154 -5.07 -14.18 11.36
N ALA A 155 -5.30 -15.48 11.52
CA ALA A 155 -5.15 -16.15 12.80
C ALA A 155 -3.69 -16.37 13.19
N GLY A 156 -2.83 -16.75 12.25
CA GLY A 156 -1.42 -17.04 12.47
C GLY A 156 -0.50 -16.38 11.45
N ALA A 157 0.80 -16.38 11.71
CA ALA A 157 1.79 -15.74 10.85
C ALA A 157 1.85 -16.36 9.44
N SER A 158 1.64 -17.67 9.33
CA SER A 158 1.66 -18.42 8.06
C SER A 158 0.34 -18.36 7.26
N ASP A 159 -0.74 -17.82 7.85
CA ASP A 159 -2.00 -17.65 7.16
C ASP A 159 -1.97 -16.45 6.20
N THR A 160 -3.07 -16.20 5.50
CA THR A 160 -3.18 -15.12 4.53
C THR A 160 -4.19 -14.06 4.95
N ALA A 161 -3.79 -12.79 4.85
CA ALA A 161 -4.64 -11.62 4.94
C ALA A 161 -4.29 -10.72 3.75
N SER A 162 -5.07 -10.79 2.67
CA SER A 162 -4.74 -10.15 1.40
C SER A 162 -5.96 -9.65 0.64
N LEU A 163 -5.69 -8.83 -0.38
CA LEU A 163 -6.62 -8.50 -1.44
C LEU A 163 -6.21 -9.25 -2.70
N VAL A 164 -7.14 -9.99 -3.30
CA VAL A 164 -6.95 -10.71 -4.57
C VAL A 164 -7.71 -10.00 -5.67
N PHE A 165 -7.02 -9.69 -6.77
CA PHE A 165 -7.59 -9.08 -7.97
C PHE A 165 -7.78 -10.16 -9.03
N GLN A 166 -9.01 -10.30 -9.53
CA GLN A 166 -9.39 -11.35 -10.45
C GLN A 166 -9.96 -10.79 -11.75
N SER A 167 -9.80 -11.54 -12.83
CA SER A 167 -10.52 -11.37 -14.07
C SER A 167 -11.20 -12.69 -14.41
N ASN A 168 -12.53 -12.65 -14.59
CA ASN A 168 -13.33 -13.85 -14.86
C ASN A 168 -13.02 -15.01 -13.88
N TRP A 169 -12.95 -14.69 -12.56
CA TRP A 169 -12.66 -15.62 -11.44
C TRP A 169 -11.23 -16.18 -11.40
N THR A 170 -10.35 -15.78 -12.32
CA THR A 170 -8.92 -16.11 -12.28
C THR A 170 -8.17 -15.02 -11.54
N GLY A 171 -7.40 -15.37 -10.50
CA GLY A 171 -6.55 -14.45 -9.75
C GLY A 171 -5.33 -14.03 -10.56
N HIS A 172 -5.07 -12.72 -10.69
CA HIS A 172 -3.93 -12.21 -11.43
C HIS A 172 -2.97 -11.36 -10.59
N ALA A 173 -3.46 -10.78 -9.50
CA ALA A 173 -2.63 -10.07 -8.55
C ALA A 173 -3.13 -10.30 -7.13
N GLU A 174 -2.23 -10.34 -6.17
CA GLU A 174 -2.49 -10.44 -4.74
C GLU A 174 -1.58 -9.47 -4.01
N MET A 175 -2.13 -8.73 -3.04
CA MET A 175 -1.34 -7.88 -2.17
C MET A 175 -1.76 -8.02 -0.71
N GLY A 176 -0.80 -8.14 0.19
CA GLY A 176 -1.05 -8.28 1.62
C GLY A 176 -0.03 -9.15 2.34
N LEU A 177 -0.44 -9.73 3.47
CA LEU A 177 0.37 -10.64 4.30
C LEU A 177 0.05 -12.08 3.88
N SER A 178 0.63 -12.54 2.79
CA SER A 178 0.31 -13.81 2.15
C SER A 178 1.35 -14.90 2.51
N GLY A 179 1.03 -15.72 3.52
CA GLY A 179 1.88 -16.81 3.98
C GLY A 179 3.04 -16.37 4.90
N SER A 180 3.17 -15.09 5.22
CA SER A 180 4.20 -14.54 6.10
C SER A 180 3.72 -13.23 6.74
N THR A 181 4.54 -12.64 7.62
CA THR A 181 4.30 -11.30 8.18
C THR A 181 4.86 -10.17 7.31
N GLY A 182 5.62 -10.49 6.26
CA GLY A 182 6.08 -9.53 5.25
C GLY A 182 4.94 -9.14 4.31
N PHE A 183 4.80 -7.85 4.06
CA PHE A 183 3.86 -7.38 3.05
C PHE A 183 4.41 -7.71 1.65
N SER A 184 3.59 -8.36 0.82
CA SER A 184 4.01 -8.78 -0.53
C SER A 184 3.02 -8.35 -1.61
N ILE A 185 3.54 -8.22 -2.82
CA ILE A 185 2.78 -8.08 -4.06
C ILE A 185 3.15 -9.26 -4.95
N LYS A 186 2.16 -10.08 -5.28
CA LYS A 186 2.30 -11.25 -6.14
C LYS A 186 1.53 -11.07 -7.43
N VAL A 187 2.01 -11.66 -8.50
CA VAL A 187 1.35 -11.66 -9.81
C VAL A 187 1.26 -13.09 -10.34
N SER A 188 0.23 -13.36 -11.13
CA SER A 188 -0.01 -14.67 -11.73
C SER A 188 -0.55 -14.54 -13.15
N PRO A 189 -0.05 -15.30 -14.12
CA PRO A 189 -0.62 -15.37 -15.46
C PRO A 189 -1.91 -16.21 -15.52
N ASP A 190 -2.06 -17.20 -14.63
CA ASP A 190 -3.04 -18.29 -14.72
C ASP A 190 -3.86 -18.54 -13.43
N GLY A 191 -3.58 -17.83 -12.36
CA GLY A 191 -4.20 -18.01 -11.04
C GLY A 191 -3.68 -19.21 -10.24
N GLY A 192 -2.85 -20.07 -10.85
CA GLY A 192 -2.24 -21.23 -10.21
C GLY A 192 -0.78 -21.02 -9.84
N SER A 193 -0.03 -20.40 -10.75
CA SER A 193 1.41 -20.11 -10.58
C SER A 193 1.60 -18.66 -10.17
N TRP A 194 2.15 -18.43 -8.98
CA TRP A 194 2.33 -17.09 -8.42
C TRP A 194 3.80 -16.70 -8.31
N THR A 195 4.13 -15.51 -8.79
CA THR A 195 5.44 -14.89 -8.64
C THR A 195 5.36 -13.77 -7.61
N GLU A 196 6.21 -13.84 -6.58
CA GLU A 196 6.38 -12.75 -5.62
C GLU A 196 7.23 -11.65 -6.25
N ALA A 197 6.55 -10.62 -6.79
CA ALA A 197 7.20 -9.52 -7.48
C ALA A 197 7.94 -8.60 -6.50
N LEU A 198 7.27 -8.23 -5.40
CA LEU A 198 7.85 -7.44 -4.31
C LEU A 198 7.45 -8.04 -2.96
N THR A 199 8.38 -8.05 -2.03
CA THR A 199 8.14 -8.30 -0.61
C THR A 199 8.91 -7.28 0.22
N PHE A 200 8.36 -6.91 1.39
CA PHE A 200 8.97 -5.94 2.29
C PHE A 200 9.28 -6.61 3.63
N ASP A 201 10.52 -6.53 4.06
CA ASP A 201 10.94 -7.01 5.37
C ASP A 201 10.29 -6.14 6.46
N PRO A 202 9.51 -6.71 7.39
CA PRO A 202 8.80 -5.92 8.40
C PRO A 202 9.70 -5.26 9.44
N ALA A 203 10.96 -5.72 9.59
CA ALA A 203 11.90 -5.16 10.55
C ALA A 203 12.69 -3.99 9.97
N THR A 204 13.03 -4.05 8.67
CA THR A 204 13.91 -3.07 8.01
C THR A 204 13.17 -2.19 7.01
N GLY A 205 12.01 -2.61 6.51
CA GLY A 205 11.28 -1.95 5.44
C GLY A 205 11.94 -2.11 4.06
N THR A 206 13.00 -2.89 3.93
CA THR A 206 13.70 -3.09 2.64
C THR A 206 12.90 -3.98 1.71
N ALA A 207 12.97 -3.65 0.40
CA ALA A 207 12.29 -4.41 -0.64
C ALA A 207 13.16 -5.53 -1.22
N ALA A 208 12.53 -6.67 -1.53
CA ALA A 208 13.11 -7.81 -2.25
C ALA A 208 12.05 -8.38 -3.23
N GLY A 209 12.38 -9.44 -3.97
CA GLY A 209 11.47 -10.14 -4.88
C GLY A 209 11.94 -10.16 -6.32
N ALA A 210 11.16 -10.79 -7.20
CA ALA A 210 11.53 -10.99 -8.61
C ALA A 210 11.66 -9.69 -9.43
N ALA A 211 11.02 -8.62 -8.98
CA ALA A 211 11.11 -7.31 -9.62
C ALA A 211 12.32 -6.48 -9.15
N VAL A 212 13.12 -6.99 -8.22
CA VAL A 212 14.30 -6.29 -7.68
C VAL A 212 15.56 -6.95 -8.21
N GLN A 213 16.59 -6.17 -8.51
CA GLN A 213 17.91 -6.64 -8.94
C GLN A 213 18.46 -7.68 -7.94
N GLY A 214 18.87 -8.87 -8.44
CA GLY A 214 19.31 -9.99 -7.61
C GLY A 214 20.74 -9.83 -7.10
N ASP A 215 21.64 -9.33 -7.94
CA ASP A 215 23.06 -9.11 -7.63
C ASP A 215 23.64 -7.94 -8.43
N ALA A 216 24.90 -7.60 -8.18
CA ALA A 216 25.58 -6.44 -8.81
C ALA A 216 25.74 -6.59 -10.34
N THR A 217 25.71 -7.78 -10.87
CA THR A 217 25.86 -8.09 -12.30
C THR A 217 24.54 -8.35 -13.01
N ASP A 218 23.43 -8.29 -12.29
CA ASP A 218 22.09 -8.50 -12.83
C ASP A 218 21.65 -7.29 -13.69
N THR A 219 21.66 -7.49 -14.99
CA THR A 219 21.22 -6.52 -16.01
C THR A 219 19.86 -6.87 -16.61
N THR A 220 19.07 -7.70 -15.96
CA THR A 220 17.75 -8.13 -16.45
C THR A 220 16.84 -6.92 -16.65
N PRO A 221 16.34 -6.68 -17.88
CA PRO A 221 15.46 -5.56 -18.16
C PRO A 221 14.17 -5.60 -17.34
N GLY A 222 13.76 -4.44 -16.83
CA GLY A 222 12.52 -4.31 -16.05
C GLY A 222 12.68 -4.50 -14.54
N ARG A 223 13.83 -4.92 -14.04
CA ARG A 223 14.11 -4.97 -12.61
C ARG A 223 14.46 -3.60 -12.02
N LEU A 224 14.02 -3.36 -10.80
CA LEU A 224 14.39 -2.19 -10.00
C LEU A 224 15.83 -2.33 -9.52
N MET A 225 16.65 -1.33 -9.76
CA MET A 225 18.04 -1.30 -9.32
C MET A 225 18.11 -1.15 -7.78
N ARG A 226 18.95 -1.94 -7.14
CA ARG A 226 19.26 -1.78 -5.71
C ARG A 226 20.28 -0.68 -5.48
N ALA A 227 20.11 0.06 -4.39
CA ALA A 227 21.01 1.17 -4.04
C ALA A 227 22.46 0.74 -3.76
N ASP A 228 22.66 -0.52 -3.32
CA ASP A 228 23.97 -1.08 -3.05
C ASP A 228 24.69 -1.62 -4.32
N TYR A 229 23.97 -1.76 -5.44
CA TYR A 229 24.53 -2.18 -6.73
C TYR A 229 24.67 -1.04 -7.74
N GLY A 230 24.01 0.09 -7.51
CA GLY A 230 24.15 1.29 -8.34
C GLY A 230 25.31 2.17 -7.89
N TYR A 231 26.04 2.77 -8.86
CA TYR A 231 27.04 3.78 -8.56
C TYR A 231 26.39 5.14 -8.33
N GLY A 232 26.72 5.76 -7.18
CA GLY A 232 26.26 7.08 -6.79
C GLY A 232 27.36 7.83 -6.03
N PRO A 233 27.12 9.06 -5.57
CA PRO A 233 28.13 9.85 -4.86
C PRO A 233 28.78 9.15 -3.66
N GLY A 234 28.06 8.20 -3.04
CA GLY A 234 28.55 7.48 -1.85
C GLY A 234 29.50 6.32 -2.15
N ASN A 235 29.53 5.80 -3.38
CA ASN A 235 30.34 4.63 -3.76
C ASN A 235 31.09 4.82 -5.09
N LEU A 236 31.00 5.99 -5.71
CA LEU A 236 31.78 6.31 -6.91
C LEU A 236 33.29 6.39 -6.60
N LEU A 237 33.64 7.02 -5.46
CA LEU A 237 34.99 7.12 -4.95
C LEU A 237 35.20 6.18 -3.75
N GLY A 238 36.25 5.37 -3.78
CA GLY A 238 36.59 4.43 -2.73
C GLY A 238 37.63 3.40 -3.20
N ALA A 239 37.80 2.30 -2.48
CA ALA A 239 38.69 1.25 -2.89
C ALA A 239 38.16 0.55 -4.15
N VAL A 240 39.00 0.50 -5.20
CA VAL A 240 38.71 -0.23 -6.44
C VAL A 240 39.20 -1.67 -6.28
N SER A 241 38.33 -2.61 -6.63
CA SER A 241 38.65 -4.04 -6.58
C SER A 241 38.07 -4.76 -7.80
N GLU A 242 38.56 -5.97 -8.04
CA GLU A 242 38.06 -6.84 -9.10
C GLU A 242 38.08 -8.31 -8.66
N VAL A 243 37.28 -9.12 -9.32
CA VAL A 243 37.34 -10.59 -9.23
C VAL A 243 37.22 -11.15 -10.64
N GLY A 244 38.31 -11.78 -11.12
CA GLY A 244 38.31 -12.37 -12.46
C GLY A 244 38.08 -11.38 -13.60
N GLY A 245 38.55 -10.13 -13.44
CA GLY A 245 38.39 -9.06 -14.43
C GLY A 245 37.06 -8.27 -14.32
N THR A 246 36.17 -8.67 -13.38
CA THR A 246 34.90 -7.96 -13.14
C THR A 246 35.07 -6.98 -11.97
N PRO A 247 34.81 -5.67 -12.14
CA PRO A 247 34.86 -4.69 -11.07
C PRO A 247 33.88 -5.04 -9.93
N THR A 248 34.35 -4.98 -8.68
CA THR A 248 33.54 -5.30 -7.49
C THR A 248 33.54 -4.20 -6.43
N GLY A 249 34.39 -3.18 -6.58
CA GLY A 249 34.52 -2.04 -5.68
C GLY A 249 34.01 -0.72 -6.27
N ALA A 250 34.59 0.39 -5.81
CA ALA A 250 34.32 1.72 -6.37
C ALA A 250 34.81 1.86 -7.82
N VAL A 251 34.38 2.91 -8.50
CA VAL A 251 34.82 3.21 -9.89
C VAL A 251 36.21 3.85 -9.91
N ILE A 252 36.52 4.70 -8.94
CA ILE A 252 37.75 5.44 -8.84
C ILE A 252 38.33 5.35 -7.43
N GLU A 253 39.59 4.99 -7.33
CA GLU A 253 40.36 5.03 -6.09
C GLU A 253 41.48 6.06 -6.24
N ARG A 254 41.69 6.90 -5.23
CA ARG A 254 42.83 7.81 -5.13
C ARG A 254 43.57 7.52 -3.85
N GLY A 255 44.90 7.51 -3.97
CA GLY A 255 45.77 7.34 -2.82
C GLY A 255 47.07 8.07 -3.01
N SER A 256 47.86 8.25 -1.94
CA SER A 256 49.18 8.85 -1.92
C SER A 256 50.03 8.15 -0.86
N ASN A 257 51.36 8.16 -1.10
CA ASN A 257 52.37 7.74 -0.14
C ASN A 257 53.69 8.53 -0.39
N ALA A 258 54.76 8.14 0.26
CA ALA A 258 56.07 8.81 0.08
C ALA A 258 56.60 8.80 -1.35
N ASN A 259 56.09 7.90 -2.21
CA ASN A 259 56.54 7.74 -3.60
C ASN A 259 55.68 8.56 -4.60
N GLY A 260 54.63 9.23 -4.16
CA GLY A 260 53.74 10.04 -4.96
C GLY A 260 52.27 9.71 -4.83
N ASP A 261 51.50 10.12 -5.83
CA ASP A 261 50.04 9.92 -5.87
C ASP A 261 49.68 8.84 -6.91
N PHE A 262 48.56 8.13 -6.66
CA PHE A 262 48.01 7.24 -7.66
C PHE A 262 46.49 7.39 -7.80
N THR A 263 46.01 7.05 -8.99
CA THR A 263 44.58 6.88 -9.28
C THR A 263 44.35 5.55 -10.00
N ARG A 264 43.55 4.67 -9.42
CA ARG A 264 43.04 3.45 -10.04
C ARG A 264 41.62 3.66 -10.55
N PHE A 265 41.35 3.09 -11.71
CA PHE A 265 39.99 3.02 -12.26
C PHE A 265 39.52 1.55 -12.29
N ALA A 266 38.22 1.37 -12.20
CA ALA A 266 37.59 0.05 -12.23
C ALA A 266 37.85 -0.72 -13.53
N ASP A 267 38.18 -0.06 -14.62
CA ASP A 267 38.54 -0.68 -15.91
C ASP A 267 39.96 -1.26 -15.94
N GLY A 268 40.71 -1.18 -14.85
CA GLY A 268 42.09 -1.65 -14.73
C GLY A 268 43.16 -0.56 -15.01
N THR A 269 42.77 0.65 -15.39
CA THR A 269 43.74 1.72 -15.59
C THR A 269 44.34 2.19 -14.26
N LEU A 270 45.65 2.35 -14.22
CA LEU A 270 46.42 2.92 -13.11
C LEU A 270 47.25 4.09 -13.62
N ILE A 271 47.16 5.21 -12.96
CA ILE A 271 47.98 6.41 -13.16
C ILE A 271 48.75 6.68 -11.88
N CYS A 272 50.07 6.76 -11.98
CA CYS A 272 50.96 7.16 -10.89
C CYS A 272 51.68 8.48 -11.26
N THR A 273 51.81 9.39 -10.29
CA THR A 273 52.49 10.67 -10.48
C THR A 273 53.40 10.97 -9.28
N ALA A 274 54.51 11.62 -9.53
CA ALA A 274 55.36 12.08 -8.45
C ALA A 274 56.18 13.32 -8.86
N ALA A 275 56.61 14.13 -7.88
CA ALA A 275 57.74 15.03 -7.98
C ALA A 275 58.93 14.32 -7.33
N LEU A 276 59.96 14.07 -8.13
CA LEU A 276 61.14 13.36 -7.66
C LEU A 276 62.04 14.27 -6.80
N LEU A 277 62.98 13.67 -6.09
CA LEU A 277 63.98 14.42 -5.33
C LEU A 277 64.76 15.37 -6.21
N PRO A 278 65.17 16.53 -5.68
CA PRO A 278 65.95 17.53 -6.45
C PRO A 278 67.28 16.95 -6.94
N VAL A 279 67.57 17.18 -8.20
CA VAL A 279 68.85 16.77 -8.85
C VAL A 279 69.44 17.94 -9.65
N ALA A 280 70.74 17.86 -9.89
CA ALA A 280 71.49 18.79 -10.79
C ALA A 280 72.16 17.97 -11.90
N CYS A 281 72.27 18.55 -13.11
CA CYS A 281 72.87 17.89 -14.27
C CYS A 281 74.30 18.40 -14.46
N THR A 282 75.23 17.81 -13.70
CA THR A 282 76.61 18.24 -13.66
C THR A 282 77.58 17.24 -14.23
N THR A 283 77.19 15.97 -14.40
CA THR A 283 78.08 14.91 -14.90
C THR A 283 78.01 14.86 -16.43
N ALA A 284 79.18 15.02 -17.13
CA ALA A 284 79.23 14.87 -18.57
C ALA A 284 78.86 13.45 -19.00
N GLU A 285 77.93 13.31 -19.93
CA GLU A 285 77.49 12.07 -20.54
C GLU A 285 77.34 12.24 -22.06
N GLY A 286 78.40 11.96 -22.78
CA GLY A 286 78.47 12.26 -24.20
C GLY A 286 78.40 13.73 -24.51
N ALA A 287 77.45 14.20 -25.33
CA ALA A 287 77.19 15.57 -25.65
C ALA A 287 76.31 16.32 -24.67
N LEU A 288 75.84 15.64 -23.61
CA LEU A 288 74.88 16.16 -22.60
C LEU A 288 75.52 16.14 -21.22
N PHE A 289 74.87 16.79 -20.28
CA PHE A 289 75.13 16.66 -18.83
C PHE A 289 73.99 15.93 -18.17
N ALA A 290 74.30 14.96 -17.30
CA ALA A 290 73.36 14.10 -16.61
C ALA A 290 73.35 14.38 -15.11
N SER A 291 72.23 14.05 -14.50
CA SER A 291 72.12 13.83 -13.04
C SER A 291 72.60 12.46 -12.63
N ALA A 292 72.74 12.23 -11.33
CA ALA A 292 72.72 10.85 -10.77
C ALA A 292 71.40 10.15 -11.17
N ALA A 293 71.46 8.84 -11.28
CA ALA A 293 70.25 8.02 -11.51
C ALA A 293 69.33 8.14 -10.29
N ILE A 294 68.03 8.29 -10.57
CA ILE A 294 66.98 8.34 -9.57
C ILE A 294 66.12 7.08 -9.76
N THR A 295 65.89 6.32 -8.69
CA THR A 295 64.90 5.28 -8.70
C THR A 295 63.58 5.83 -8.20
N TRP A 296 62.54 5.71 -9.01
CA TRP A 296 61.19 6.03 -8.63
C TRP A 296 60.40 4.76 -8.38
N ASP A 297 60.18 4.42 -7.10
CA ASP A 297 59.21 3.41 -6.69
C ASP A 297 57.80 3.92 -6.93
N TYR A 298 56.98 3.18 -7.63
CA TYR A 298 55.63 3.66 -7.89
C TYR A 298 54.78 3.66 -6.62
N PRO A 299 53.88 4.64 -6.42
CA PRO A 299 52.99 4.66 -5.26
C PRO A 299 52.00 3.50 -5.23
N ALA A 300 51.78 2.84 -6.36
CA ALA A 300 50.99 1.62 -6.48
C ALA A 300 51.58 0.73 -7.59
N PRO A 301 51.66 -0.62 -7.44
CA PRO A 301 52.24 -1.50 -8.44
C PRO A 301 51.33 -1.65 -9.67
N PHE A 302 51.97 -1.77 -10.84
CA PHE A 302 51.31 -2.14 -12.09
C PHE A 302 51.33 -3.69 -12.27
N SER A 303 50.39 -4.22 -13.05
CA SER A 303 50.39 -5.65 -13.44
C SER A 303 51.50 -5.97 -14.47
N SER A 304 51.93 -4.99 -15.25
CA SER A 304 53.01 -5.06 -16.23
C SER A 304 53.71 -3.71 -16.31
N ALA A 305 54.87 -3.64 -17.01
CA ALA A 305 55.59 -2.37 -17.18
C ALA A 305 54.73 -1.28 -17.80
N PRO A 306 54.57 -0.08 -17.15
CA PRO A 306 53.75 1.02 -17.64
C PRO A 306 54.46 1.82 -18.71
N CYS A 307 53.71 2.67 -19.45
CA CYS A 307 54.26 3.79 -20.18
C CYS A 307 54.63 4.91 -19.21
N ILE A 308 55.84 5.46 -19.35
CA ILE A 308 56.36 6.49 -18.45
C ILE A 308 56.72 7.73 -19.25
N SER A 309 56.45 8.90 -18.69
CA SER A 309 56.87 10.20 -19.20
C SER A 309 57.23 11.14 -18.05
N GLY A 310 57.92 12.24 -18.37
CA GLY A 310 58.26 13.22 -17.34
C GLY A 310 58.70 14.56 -17.90
N SER A 311 58.77 15.53 -17.00
CA SER A 311 59.20 16.90 -17.29
C SER A 311 60.32 17.32 -16.31
N ALA A 312 61.36 17.92 -16.85
CA ALA A 312 62.45 18.50 -16.07
C ALA A 312 62.28 20.01 -15.84
N GLY A 313 61.12 20.59 -16.15
CA GLY A 313 60.76 21.96 -15.82
C GLY A 313 61.48 23.07 -16.63
N ALA A 314 62.32 22.72 -17.63
CA ALA A 314 62.96 23.69 -18.50
C ALA A 314 63.15 23.13 -19.92
N ASN A 315 63.18 23.98 -20.95
CA ASN A 315 63.25 23.59 -22.36
C ASN A 315 64.54 22.91 -22.76
N ASN A 316 65.64 23.14 -22.02
CA ASN A 316 66.96 22.57 -22.25
C ASN A 316 67.23 21.31 -21.39
N ARG A 317 66.23 20.81 -20.67
CA ARG A 317 66.32 19.65 -19.82
C ARG A 317 65.33 18.58 -20.27
N PHE A 318 65.70 17.33 -20.17
CA PHE A 318 64.86 16.15 -20.51
C PHE A 318 64.96 15.10 -19.39
N ILE A 319 64.04 14.15 -19.39
CA ILE A 319 64.14 12.98 -18.54
C ILE A 319 64.25 11.73 -19.43
N GLY A 320 65.33 10.95 -19.22
CA GLY A 320 65.46 9.63 -19.78
C GLY A 320 65.10 8.56 -18.77
N PHE A 321 64.34 7.55 -19.21
CA PHE A 321 63.95 6.41 -18.39
C PHE A 321 64.66 5.15 -18.88
N ASP A 322 65.07 4.29 -17.93
CA ASP A 322 65.71 3.01 -18.21
C ASP A 322 64.97 1.88 -17.52
N GLY A 323 64.57 0.86 -18.29
CA GLY A 323 64.06 -0.42 -17.82
C GLY A 323 62.84 -0.32 -16.88
N PRO A 324 61.70 0.28 -17.29
CA PRO A 324 60.54 0.34 -16.43
C PRO A 324 60.06 -1.05 -16.05
N GLY A 325 60.07 -1.35 -14.76
CA GLY A 325 59.45 -2.53 -14.17
C GLY A 325 58.01 -2.29 -13.82
N ASN A 326 57.37 -3.26 -13.15
CA ASN A 326 56.00 -3.13 -12.68
C ASN A 326 55.89 -2.43 -11.32
N THR A 327 56.99 -2.23 -10.59
CA THR A 327 56.99 -1.59 -9.26
C THR A 327 57.84 -0.33 -9.21
N GLN A 328 58.79 -0.16 -10.13
CA GLN A 328 59.74 0.97 -10.15
C GLN A 328 60.23 1.26 -11.54
N ALA A 329 60.82 2.46 -11.71
CA ALA A 329 61.63 2.83 -12.87
C ALA A 329 62.89 3.58 -12.43
N SER A 330 63.96 3.42 -13.20
CA SER A 330 65.16 4.28 -13.09
C SER A 330 65.04 5.44 -14.11
N CYS A 331 65.41 6.65 -13.70
CA CYS A 331 65.48 7.78 -14.61
C CYS A 331 66.69 8.66 -14.32
N LYS A 332 67.11 9.40 -15.33
CA LYS A 332 68.09 10.49 -15.21
C LYS A 332 67.53 11.77 -15.83
N ALA A 333 67.80 12.86 -15.19
CA ALA A 333 67.61 14.15 -15.83
C ALA A 333 68.84 14.45 -16.71
N LEU A 334 68.59 14.94 -17.89
CA LEU A 334 69.59 15.31 -18.88
C LEU A 334 69.50 16.81 -19.22
N SER A 335 70.61 17.47 -19.46
CA SER A 335 70.64 18.88 -19.83
C SER A 335 71.64 19.11 -21.00
N ALA A 336 71.34 20.06 -21.87
CA ALA A 336 72.19 20.45 -22.95
C ALA A 336 73.44 21.21 -22.46
N THR A 337 73.45 21.75 -21.28
CA THR A 337 74.56 22.48 -20.64
C THR A 337 74.73 21.98 -19.19
N SER A 338 75.95 22.12 -18.63
CA SER A 338 76.17 21.87 -17.23
C SER A 338 75.32 22.81 -16.39
N ASP A 339 74.50 22.20 -15.50
CA ASP A 339 73.54 22.93 -14.68
C ASP A 339 73.66 22.48 -13.23
N THR A 340 74.13 23.42 -12.39
CA THR A 340 74.28 23.20 -10.94
C THR A 340 73.04 23.55 -10.15
N ALA A 341 72.01 24.17 -10.75
CA ALA A 341 70.73 24.46 -10.09
C ALA A 341 69.96 23.19 -9.89
N ALA A 342 69.68 22.90 -8.65
CA ALA A 342 68.83 21.72 -8.32
C ALA A 342 67.39 21.99 -8.74
N PHE A 343 66.73 20.97 -9.29
CA PHE A 343 65.34 20.96 -9.69
C PHE A 343 64.71 19.60 -9.44
N SER A 344 63.42 19.58 -9.17
CA SER A 344 62.63 18.34 -8.94
C SER A 344 61.92 17.94 -10.24
N PRO A 345 62.32 16.82 -10.89
CA PRO A 345 61.59 16.33 -12.04
C PRO A 345 60.20 15.86 -11.67
N SER A 346 59.20 16.12 -12.51
CA SER A 346 57.84 15.57 -12.41
C SER A 346 57.70 14.39 -13.35
N VAL A 347 57.16 13.31 -12.84
CA VAL A 347 57.01 12.04 -13.59
C VAL A 347 55.56 11.50 -13.51
N ILE A 348 55.17 10.80 -14.58
CA ILE A 348 53.90 10.11 -14.69
C ILE A 348 54.12 8.71 -15.28
N ALA A 349 53.45 7.71 -14.73
CA ALA A 349 53.36 6.39 -15.28
C ALA A 349 51.91 6.01 -15.48
N ILE A 350 51.60 5.41 -16.63
CA ILE A 350 50.23 4.96 -16.97
C ILE A 350 50.30 3.53 -17.46
N GLY A 351 49.48 2.66 -16.86
CA GLY A 351 49.42 1.23 -17.17
C GLY A 351 48.17 0.60 -16.58
N ARG A 352 48.28 -0.67 -16.29
CA ARG A 352 47.19 -1.44 -15.68
C ARG A 352 47.59 -1.95 -14.30
N TRP A 353 46.59 -2.04 -13.37
CA TRP A 353 46.82 -2.62 -12.05
C TRP A 353 46.37 -4.07 -11.97
N PHE A 354 45.58 -4.55 -12.93
CA PHE A 354 45.18 -5.96 -13.12
C PHE A 354 45.16 -6.30 -14.61
#